data_171f1272fa033a32dc1544b821afd444
#
_entry.id   171f1272fa033a32dc1544b821afd444
#
_cell.length_a   1.000
_cell.length_b   1.000
_cell.length_c   1.000
_cell.angle_alpha   90.00
_cell.angle_beta   90.00
_cell.angle_gamma   90.00
#
_symmetry.space_group_name_H-M   'P 1'
#
loop_
_entity.id
_entity.type
_entity.pdbx_description
1 polymer ?
#
loop_
_entity_poly.entity_id
_entity_poly.type
_entity_poly.pdbx_seq_one_letter_code
_entity_poly.pdbx_strand_id
1 'polypeptide(L)'
;MKKVVSIALALLMVAIMLPVMAMAEDVYTTLPTASNGEISLDKDVVLSAQVTINENVTINFNGHKIYNTATFDGYFILVQKGYTVTMKGGDIVDSRGNEKGTITTVCNHGTLSLENMTISRGVGIAVKNDEDGPTQCGKLTVTNCTITAGSNQIKGQAIQNWGEATIESGTFNADVNAWAYYGGHAGSTTINGGTFNCNVQSLQLNYVSTGWPTTSAQTNINGGTFNGNVATGYQVGDQPSDAVPAPEGDVTSANMGVAGGTFNSDVTEYAGDTLVVENNGTYYVGGTARDAIENATSGTFTVKKAKNDTSLTVKSGVTIVNNSDITITVNDKKVPNGESYTVPGTITIIVPSDGGNTTTTPSTDNTKNPGTGANDFVGVAAAMAVVSLLGAAAVIRKK
;
A
#
# COMPACT_ATOMS: atom_id res chain seq x y z
N MET A 1 -59.50 -34.43 -9.01
CA MET A 1 -58.12 -33.91 -9.19
C MET A 1 -58.06 -32.39 -9.37
N LYS A 2 -58.88 -31.73 -10.23
CA LYS A 2 -58.80 -30.27 -10.45
C LYS A 2 -59.08 -29.41 -9.19
N LYS A 3 -59.98 -29.84 -8.27
CA LYS A 3 -60.28 -29.07 -7.03
C LYS A 3 -59.19 -29.16 -5.97
N VAL A 4 -58.43 -30.26 -5.90
CA VAL A 4 -57.34 -30.42 -4.93
C VAL A 4 -56.13 -29.57 -5.34
N VAL A 5 -55.86 -29.48 -6.65
CA VAL A 5 -54.78 -28.66 -7.19
C VAL A 5 -55.05 -27.17 -6.93
N SER A 6 -56.29 -26.71 -7.04
CA SER A 6 -56.65 -25.33 -6.79
C SER A 6 -56.50 -24.93 -5.31
N ILE A 7 -56.78 -25.83 -4.37
CA ILE A 7 -56.62 -25.58 -2.94
C ILE A 7 -55.12 -25.55 -2.55
N ALA A 8 -54.32 -26.46 -3.14
CA ALA A 8 -52.89 -26.47 -2.92
C ALA A 8 -52.19 -25.19 -3.47
N LEU A 9 -52.63 -24.68 -4.63
CA LEU A 9 -52.10 -23.44 -5.21
C LEU A 9 -52.54 -22.19 -4.41
N ALA A 10 -53.76 -22.16 -3.86
CA ALA A 10 -54.22 -21.07 -3.01
C ALA A 10 -53.49 -21.06 -1.65
N LEU A 11 -53.21 -22.22 -1.05
CA LEU A 11 -52.42 -22.35 0.16
C LEU A 11 -50.96 -21.94 -0.07
N LEU A 12 -50.39 -22.24 -1.24
CA LEU A 12 -49.01 -21.82 -1.59
C LEU A 12 -48.95 -20.31 -1.82
N MET A 13 -49.95 -19.68 -2.43
CA MET A 13 -50.01 -18.22 -2.59
C MET A 13 -50.23 -17.49 -1.27
N VAL A 14 -50.98 -18.03 -0.33
CA VAL A 14 -51.17 -17.46 1.02
C VAL A 14 -49.86 -17.56 1.82
N ALA A 15 -49.07 -18.63 1.65
CA ALA A 15 -47.76 -18.76 2.29
C ALA A 15 -46.73 -17.74 1.72
N ILE A 16 -46.88 -17.33 0.44
CA ILE A 16 -46.01 -16.33 -0.19
C ILE A 16 -46.46 -14.89 0.21
N MET A 17 -47.72 -14.71 0.65
CA MET A 17 -48.27 -13.43 1.11
C MET A 17 -48.22 -13.24 2.63
N LEU A 18 -47.62 -14.14 3.38
CA LEU A 18 -47.24 -13.79 4.75
C LEU A 18 -46.26 -12.62 4.63
N PRO A 19 -46.61 -11.41 5.15
CA PRO A 19 -45.64 -10.37 5.22
C PRO A 19 -44.45 -11.00 5.99
N VAL A 20 -43.32 -11.07 5.35
CA VAL A 20 -42.06 -11.14 6.08
C VAL A 20 -42.15 -9.89 6.95
N MET A 21 -42.64 -10.05 8.20
CA MET A 21 -42.41 -9.04 9.21
C MET A 21 -40.89 -8.94 9.22
N ALA A 22 -40.37 -7.92 8.56
CA ALA A 22 -39.01 -7.49 8.78
C ALA A 22 -38.95 -7.29 10.29
N MET A 23 -38.39 -8.24 11.02
CA MET A 23 -38.07 -8.05 12.42
C MET A 23 -37.27 -6.75 12.39
N ALA A 24 -37.82 -5.71 13.05
CA ALA A 24 -37.04 -4.48 13.21
C ALA A 24 -35.72 -4.93 13.80
N GLU A 25 -34.63 -4.69 13.07
CA GLU A 25 -33.31 -4.99 13.59
C GLU A 25 -33.22 -4.35 14.97
N ASP A 26 -32.90 -5.13 15.98
CA ASP A 26 -32.70 -4.62 17.33
C ASP A 26 -31.36 -3.87 17.33
N VAL A 27 -31.41 -2.57 17.12
CA VAL A 27 -30.25 -1.69 16.94
C VAL A 27 -30.30 -0.53 17.91
N TYR A 28 -29.14 -0.01 18.26
CA TYR A 28 -29.04 1.27 18.94
C TYR A 28 -29.30 2.43 17.96
N THR A 29 -29.98 3.48 18.40
CA THR A 29 -30.18 4.72 17.64
C THR A 29 -29.23 5.84 18.06
N THR A 30 -28.45 5.60 19.11
CA THR A 30 -27.37 6.47 19.62
C THR A 30 -26.25 5.59 20.12
N LEU A 31 -25.05 6.14 20.21
CA LEU A 31 -23.95 5.43 20.86
C LEU A 31 -24.29 5.18 22.34
N PRO A 32 -24.12 3.95 22.86
CA PRO A 32 -24.33 3.66 24.29
C PRO A 32 -23.42 4.52 25.17
N THR A 33 -23.83 4.73 26.41
CA THR A 33 -23.00 5.44 27.40
C THR A 33 -21.82 4.57 27.84
N ALA A 34 -20.65 5.17 27.98
CA ALA A 34 -19.48 4.47 28.46
C ALA A 34 -19.64 4.00 29.92
N SER A 35 -19.15 2.81 30.20
CA SER A 35 -19.02 2.27 31.55
C SER A 35 -17.55 1.99 31.81
N ASN A 36 -16.99 2.59 32.86
CA ASN A 36 -15.56 2.47 33.19
C ASN A 36 -14.61 2.81 32.03
N GLY A 37 -14.97 3.82 31.18
CA GLY A 37 -14.17 4.25 30.03
C GLY A 37 -14.25 3.31 28.81
N GLU A 38 -15.25 2.39 28.79
CA GLU A 38 -15.48 1.51 27.65
C GLU A 38 -16.95 1.55 27.21
N ILE A 39 -17.16 1.56 25.90
CA ILE A 39 -18.41 1.27 25.24
C ILE A 39 -18.24 -0.07 24.53
N SER A 40 -18.96 -1.09 24.96
CA SER A 40 -18.94 -2.43 24.36
C SER A 40 -20.25 -2.63 23.63
N LEU A 41 -20.21 -2.74 22.31
CA LEU A 41 -21.41 -2.95 21.50
C LEU A 41 -21.82 -4.42 21.59
N ASP A 42 -23.09 -4.67 21.78
CA ASP A 42 -23.75 -5.99 21.73
C ASP A 42 -24.76 -6.05 20.58
N LYS A 43 -24.94 -4.96 19.81
CA LYS A 43 -25.71 -4.83 18.59
C LYS A 43 -25.25 -3.62 17.76
N ASP A 44 -25.73 -3.55 16.54
CA ASP A 44 -25.42 -2.48 15.62
C ASP A 44 -25.95 -1.12 16.08
N VAL A 45 -25.32 -0.03 15.61
CA VAL A 45 -25.72 1.35 15.91
C VAL A 45 -26.11 2.05 14.62
N VAL A 46 -27.33 2.60 14.58
CA VAL A 46 -27.82 3.42 13.47
C VAL A 46 -27.80 4.89 13.86
N LEU A 47 -27.03 5.69 13.15
CA LEU A 47 -26.94 7.12 13.42
C LEU A 47 -27.72 7.93 12.38
N SER A 48 -28.48 8.91 12.85
CA SER A 48 -29.19 9.90 12.02
C SER A 48 -28.61 11.31 12.15
N ALA A 49 -27.58 11.49 12.97
CA ALA A 49 -26.88 12.75 13.20
C ALA A 49 -25.43 12.48 13.61
N GLN A 50 -24.60 13.53 13.62
CA GLN A 50 -23.23 13.46 14.09
C GLN A 50 -23.15 12.97 15.53
N VAL A 51 -22.22 12.06 15.79
CA VAL A 51 -21.79 11.69 17.13
C VAL A 51 -20.51 12.44 17.47
N THR A 52 -20.50 13.11 18.61
CA THR A 52 -19.30 13.78 19.13
C THR A 52 -18.81 13.05 20.37
N ILE A 53 -17.55 12.59 20.33
CA ILE A 53 -16.89 11.92 21.44
C ILE A 53 -16.03 12.95 22.17
N ASN A 54 -16.43 13.25 23.39
CA ASN A 54 -15.83 14.27 24.27
C ASN A 54 -15.43 13.68 25.63
N GLU A 55 -15.00 12.43 25.62
CA GLU A 55 -14.46 11.70 26.76
C GLU A 55 -13.37 10.74 26.32
N ASN A 56 -12.51 10.34 27.26
CA ASN A 56 -11.54 9.27 27.02
C ASN A 56 -12.27 7.94 27.05
N VAL A 57 -12.29 7.23 25.91
CA VAL A 57 -13.10 6.01 25.80
C VAL A 57 -12.51 5.01 24.81
N THR A 58 -12.66 3.73 25.12
CA THR A 58 -12.48 2.63 24.18
C THR A 58 -13.84 2.17 23.70
N ILE A 59 -14.06 2.17 22.38
CA ILE A 59 -15.25 1.63 21.74
C ILE A 59 -14.90 0.27 21.15
N ASN A 60 -15.39 -0.78 21.81
CA ASN A 60 -15.25 -2.14 21.33
C ASN A 60 -16.49 -2.51 20.54
N PHE A 61 -16.32 -2.67 19.23
CA PHE A 61 -17.42 -2.97 18.33
C PHE A 61 -17.88 -4.43 18.43
N ASN A 62 -17.03 -5.35 18.89
CA ASN A 62 -17.35 -6.80 19.00
C ASN A 62 -17.89 -7.40 17.69
N GLY A 63 -17.43 -6.92 16.53
CA GLY A 63 -17.93 -7.33 15.21
C GLY A 63 -19.20 -6.63 14.74
N HIS A 64 -19.79 -5.75 15.55
CA HIS A 64 -20.92 -4.91 15.17
C HIS A 64 -20.50 -3.72 14.32
N LYS A 65 -21.48 -3.03 13.75
CA LYS A 65 -21.26 -1.86 12.90
C LYS A 65 -21.97 -0.61 13.44
N ILE A 66 -21.37 0.53 13.11
CA ILE A 66 -22.02 1.84 13.21
C ILE A 66 -22.29 2.31 11.77
N TYR A 67 -23.55 2.63 11.45
CA TYR A 67 -23.95 3.01 10.10
C TYR A 67 -25.05 4.07 10.11
N ASN A 68 -25.37 4.64 8.93
CA ASN A 68 -26.43 5.61 8.77
C ASN A 68 -27.50 5.13 7.79
N THR A 69 -28.74 5.58 8.02
CA THR A 69 -29.88 5.38 7.11
C THR A 69 -30.39 6.70 6.51
N ALA A 70 -29.90 7.83 7.00
CA ALA A 70 -30.28 9.17 6.56
C ALA A 70 -29.06 9.99 6.19
N THR A 71 -29.24 10.97 5.30
CA THR A 71 -28.24 11.98 4.98
C THR A 71 -28.29 13.11 6.00
N PHE A 72 -27.13 13.53 6.49
CA PHE A 72 -26.96 14.74 7.30
C PHE A 72 -25.62 15.39 6.99
N ASP A 73 -25.49 16.67 7.24
CA ASP A 73 -24.25 17.42 7.06
C ASP A 73 -23.32 17.25 8.27
N GLY A 74 -22.04 17.45 8.06
CA GLY A 74 -21.00 17.36 9.09
C GLY A 74 -20.32 16.00 9.20
N TYR A 75 -19.59 15.81 10.25
CA TYR A 75 -18.85 14.57 10.52
C TYR A 75 -19.82 13.47 10.94
N PHE A 76 -19.50 12.22 10.60
CA PHE A 76 -20.30 11.10 11.09
C PHE A 76 -19.92 10.82 12.56
N ILE A 77 -18.62 10.72 12.82
CA ILE A 77 -18.04 10.65 14.17
C ILE A 77 -16.99 11.74 14.30
N LEU A 78 -17.09 12.55 15.34
CA LEU A 78 -16.09 13.57 15.70
C LEU A 78 -15.44 13.21 17.02
N VAL A 79 -14.12 13.02 17.01
CA VAL A 79 -13.30 12.95 18.23
C VAL A 79 -12.84 14.34 18.57
N GLN A 80 -13.27 14.87 19.70
CA GLN A 80 -12.92 16.22 20.13
C GLN A 80 -11.48 16.31 20.66
N LYS A 81 -10.94 17.49 20.53
CA LYS A 81 -9.66 17.91 21.08
C LYS A 81 -9.52 17.60 22.57
N GLY A 82 -8.36 17.08 22.96
CA GLY A 82 -8.01 16.78 24.33
C GLY A 82 -8.47 15.39 24.80
N TYR A 83 -9.19 14.67 23.98
CA TYR A 83 -9.65 13.32 24.32
C TYR A 83 -8.88 12.23 23.55
N THR A 84 -8.77 11.08 24.22
CA THR A 84 -8.14 9.87 23.67
C THR A 84 -9.21 8.82 23.44
N VAL A 85 -9.33 8.36 22.20
CA VAL A 85 -10.33 7.40 21.77
C VAL A 85 -9.66 6.22 21.09
N THR A 86 -10.06 5.01 21.45
CA THR A 86 -9.70 3.78 20.72
C THR A 86 -10.98 3.18 20.16
N MET A 87 -11.02 2.90 18.85
CA MET A 87 -12.09 2.17 18.18
C MET A 87 -11.53 0.84 17.68
N LYS A 88 -12.18 -0.27 18.03
CA LYS A 88 -11.63 -1.58 17.70
C LYS A 88 -12.68 -2.63 17.35
N GLY A 89 -12.34 -3.48 16.36
CA GLY A 89 -13.00 -4.75 16.10
C GLY A 89 -14.39 -4.66 15.51
N GLY A 90 -14.62 -3.86 14.47
CA GLY A 90 -15.90 -3.80 13.74
C GLY A 90 -15.91 -2.81 12.59
N ASP A 91 -17.10 -2.38 12.18
CA ASP A 91 -17.29 -1.64 10.95
C ASP A 91 -17.91 -0.26 11.17
N ILE A 92 -17.44 0.73 10.42
CA ILE A 92 -18.09 2.02 10.26
C ILE A 92 -18.49 2.16 8.79
N VAL A 93 -19.80 2.27 8.53
CA VAL A 93 -20.37 2.35 7.19
C VAL A 93 -21.11 3.65 7.00
N ASP A 94 -20.49 4.60 6.29
CA ASP A 94 -21.07 5.89 5.97
C ASP A 94 -21.47 5.94 4.50
N SER A 95 -22.75 5.76 4.24
CA SER A 95 -23.32 5.71 2.89
C SER A 95 -23.74 7.09 2.35
N ARG A 96 -23.46 8.18 3.07
CA ARG A 96 -23.83 9.55 2.61
C ARG A 96 -23.10 9.88 1.32
N GLY A 97 -23.84 10.30 0.32
CA GLY A 97 -23.37 10.55 -1.04
C GLY A 97 -23.02 12.01 -1.36
N ASN A 98 -23.05 12.93 -0.38
CA ASN A 98 -22.73 14.32 -0.63
C ASN A 98 -21.23 14.59 -0.49
N GLU A 99 -20.71 15.44 -1.37
CA GLU A 99 -19.29 15.61 -1.67
C GLU A 99 -18.66 16.85 -1.06
N LYS A 100 -19.39 17.60 -0.22
CA LYS A 100 -18.82 18.77 0.42
C LYS A 100 -17.66 18.34 1.31
N GLY A 101 -16.49 18.99 1.19
CA GLY A 101 -15.27 18.64 1.90
C GLY A 101 -15.36 18.66 3.44
N THR A 102 -16.45 19.21 3.98
CA THR A 102 -16.76 19.17 5.42
C THR A 102 -17.45 17.89 5.86
N ILE A 103 -17.78 16.98 4.95
CA ILE A 103 -18.51 15.76 5.24
C ILE A 103 -17.55 14.58 5.22
N THR A 104 -17.13 14.17 6.40
CA THR A 104 -16.16 13.11 6.65
C THR A 104 -16.78 12.04 7.54
N THR A 105 -16.37 10.79 7.38
CA THR A 105 -16.86 9.72 8.26
C THR A 105 -16.27 9.88 9.65
N VAL A 106 -14.97 9.81 9.83
CA VAL A 106 -14.33 10.01 11.14
C VAL A 106 -13.43 11.24 11.07
N CYS A 107 -13.74 12.28 11.85
CA CYS A 107 -12.88 13.44 12.05
C CYS A 107 -12.22 13.37 13.41
N ASN A 108 -10.89 13.51 13.44
CA ASN A 108 -10.11 13.45 14.66
C ASN A 108 -9.41 14.77 14.93
N HIS A 109 -9.78 15.44 16.02
CA HIS A 109 -9.06 16.59 16.58
C HIS A 109 -8.29 16.20 17.86
N GLY A 110 -8.47 14.98 18.35
CA GLY A 110 -7.85 14.46 19.57
C GLY A 110 -6.75 13.42 19.29
N THR A 111 -6.72 12.39 20.10
CA THR A 111 -5.88 11.20 19.89
C THR A 111 -6.78 10.01 19.58
N LEU A 112 -6.63 9.45 18.39
CA LEU A 112 -7.46 8.34 17.88
C LEU A 112 -6.60 7.14 17.52
N SER A 113 -6.95 5.97 18.07
CA SER A 113 -6.44 4.67 17.63
C SER A 113 -7.56 3.90 16.94
N LEU A 114 -7.28 3.40 15.73
CA LEU A 114 -8.14 2.51 14.96
C LEU A 114 -7.49 1.14 14.87
N GLU A 115 -8.16 0.11 15.39
CA GLU A 115 -7.58 -1.24 15.51
C GLU A 115 -8.55 -2.29 14.96
N ASN A 116 -8.14 -3.05 13.95
CA ASN A 116 -8.98 -4.10 13.35
C ASN A 116 -10.35 -3.57 12.89
N MET A 117 -10.39 -2.41 12.26
CA MET A 117 -11.61 -1.74 11.81
C MET A 117 -11.78 -1.86 10.31
N THR A 118 -13.03 -1.97 9.85
CA THR A 118 -13.40 -1.67 8.47
C THR A 118 -14.12 -0.32 8.44
N ILE A 119 -13.60 0.63 7.66
CA ILE A 119 -14.22 1.95 7.50
C ILE A 119 -14.54 2.16 6.03
N SER A 120 -15.80 2.35 5.71
CA SER A 120 -16.26 2.61 4.35
C SER A 120 -17.03 3.93 4.26
N ARG A 121 -16.61 4.75 3.32
CA ARG A 121 -17.25 6.02 2.96
C ARG A 121 -17.80 5.92 1.54
N GLY A 122 -19.05 6.31 1.35
CA GLY A 122 -19.69 6.32 0.03
C GLY A 122 -18.97 7.24 -0.95
N VAL A 123 -18.72 8.49 -0.58
CA VAL A 123 -17.99 9.48 -1.39
C VAL A 123 -17.23 10.45 -0.49
N GLY A 124 -15.95 10.73 -0.80
CA GLY A 124 -15.15 11.77 -0.15
C GLY A 124 -14.11 11.22 0.83
N ILE A 125 -14.09 11.67 2.09
CA ILE A 125 -13.03 11.37 3.06
C ILE A 125 -13.54 10.39 4.10
N ALA A 126 -12.85 9.25 4.27
CA ALA A 126 -13.19 8.29 5.31
C ALA A 126 -12.64 8.72 6.68
N VAL A 127 -11.35 9.03 6.79
CA VAL A 127 -10.73 9.49 8.04
C VAL A 127 -10.01 10.81 7.79
N LYS A 128 -10.42 11.85 8.49
CA LYS A 128 -9.72 13.12 8.53
C LYS A 128 -9.04 13.28 9.89
N ASN A 129 -7.72 13.31 9.88
CA ASN A 129 -6.93 13.66 11.04
C ASN A 129 -6.63 15.15 10.95
N ASP A 130 -7.40 15.95 11.65
CA ASP A 130 -7.51 17.38 11.41
C ASP A 130 -6.80 18.19 12.49
N GLU A 131 -6.62 19.46 12.20
CA GLU A 131 -6.17 20.44 13.17
C GLU A 131 -7.36 21.10 13.87
N ASP A 132 -7.15 21.54 15.11
CA ASP A 132 -8.07 22.41 15.84
C ASP A 132 -7.33 23.69 16.27
N GLY A 133 -7.09 24.54 15.28
CA GLY A 133 -6.33 25.77 15.40
C GLY A 133 -4.81 25.58 15.24
N PRO A 134 -4.04 26.68 15.21
CA PRO A 134 -2.65 26.69 14.74
C PRO A 134 -1.64 25.98 15.65
N THR A 135 -2.04 25.54 16.83
CA THR A 135 -1.13 24.96 17.82
C THR A 135 -1.46 23.51 18.21
N GLN A 136 -2.50 22.93 17.65
CA GLN A 136 -2.92 21.57 18.01
C GLN A 136 -3.43 20.83 16.78
N CYS A 137 -2.95 19.62 16.62
CA CYS A 137 -3.34 18.72 15.57
C CYS A 137 -3.78 17.37 16.15
N GLY A 138 -4.63 16.67 15.41
CA GLY A 138 -5.02 15.30 15.74
C GLY A 138 -3.82 14.35 15.67
N LYS A 139 -3.86 13.34 16.53
CA LYS A 139 -2.94 12.20 16.49
C LYS A 139 -3.71 10.94 16.12
N LEU A 140 -3.28 10.29 15.05
CA LEU A 140 -3.95 9.10 14.51
C LEU A 140 -2.99 7.91 14.49
N THR A 141 -3.43 6.78 15.01
CA THR A 141 -2.76 5.49 14.82
C THR A 141 -3.71 4.50 14.14
N VAL A 142 -3.25 3.81 13.11
CA VAL A 142 -4.04 2.84 12.34
C VAL A 142 -3.32 1.50 12.33
N THR A 143 -3.99 0.46 12.85
CA THR A 143 -3.45 -0.90 12.93
C THR A 143 -4.46 -1.90 12.38
N ASN A 144 -4.05 -2.65 11.36
CA ASN A 144 -4.83 -3.73 10.74
C ASN A 144 -6.26 -3.32 10.33
N CYS A 145 -6.40 -2.13 9.73
CA CYS A 145 -7.69 -1.62 9.26
C CYS A 145 -7.85 -1.79 7.75
N THR A 146 -9.10 -1.90 7.29
CA THR A 146 -9.47 -1.74 5.89
C THR A 146 -10.22 -0.43 5.72
N ILE A 147 -9.68 0.52 4.97
CA ILE A 147 -10.28 1.85 4.79
C ILE A 147 -10.55 2.09 3.30
N THR A 148 -11.81 2.39 2.99
CA THR A 148 -12.29 2.61 1.63
C THR A 148 -13.07 3.92 1.55
N ALA A 149 -12.85 4.69 0.49
CA ALA A 149 -13.65 5.87 0.18
C ALA A 149 -13.96 5.91 -1.32
N GLY A 150 -15.21 6.16 -1.66
CA GLY A 150 -15.63 6.33 -3.04
C GLY A 150 -15.26 7.71 -3.58
N SER A 151 -15.18 7.81 -4.90
CA SER A 151 -14.92 9.05 -5.64
C SER A 151 -16.11 9.38 -6.53
N ASN A 152 -16.45 10.65 -6.65
CA ASN A 152 -17.36 11.15 -7.66
C ASN A 152 -16.74 12.39 -8.33
N GLN A 153 -16.99 13.62 -7.85
CA GLN A 153 -16.31 14.83 -8.34
C GLN A 153 -15.02 15.10 -7.59
N ILE A 154 -14.94 14.64 -6.33
CA ILE A 154 -13.74 14.71 -5.49
C ILE A 154 -13.15 13.31 -5.39
N LYS A 155 -11.83 13.21 -5.51
CA LYS A 155 -11.13 11.95 -5.32
C LYS A 155 -11.29 11.44 -3.90
N GLY A 156 -11.70 10.18 -3.74
CA GLY A 156 -11.86 9.56 -2.44
C GLY A 156 -10.55 9.47 -1.68
N GLN A 157 -10.58 9.80 -0.39
CA GLN A 157 -9.43 9.70 0.49
C GLN A 157 -9.74 8.75 1.64
N ALA A 158 -8.92 7.72 1.79
CA ALA A 158 -8.95 6.85 2.97
C ALA A 158 -8.50 7.64 4.21
N ILE A 159 -7.40 8.39 4.07
CA ILE A 159 -6.89 9.27 5.13
C ILE A 159 -6.52 10.63 4.53
N GLN A 160 -7.08 11.68 5.11
CA GLN A 160 -6.63 13.06 4.94
C GLN A 160 -5.96 13.51 6.24
N ASN A 161 -4.64 13.67 6.21
CA ASN A 161 -3.87 13.96 7.42
C ASN A 161 -3.32 15.40 7.43
N TRP A 162 -3.82 16.22 8.36
CA TRP A 162 -3.32 17.56 8.69
C TRP A 162 -2.54 17.58 10.00
N GLY A 163 -2.47 16.46 10.70
CA GLY A 163 -1.83 16.28 12.00
C GLY A 163 -0.72 15.24 11.98
N GLU A 164 -0.57 14.51 13.06
CA GLU A 164 0.37 13.40 13.19
C GLU A 164 -0.36 12.07 12.93
N ALA A 165 0.08 11.28 11.97
CA ALA A 165 -0.49 9.96 11.69
C ALA A 165 0.59 8.88 11.64
N THR A 166 0.29 7.73 12.24
CA THR A 166 1.10 6.52 12.13
C THR A 166 0.23 5.40 11.59
N ILE A 167 0.63 4.80 10.49
CA ILE A 167 0.01 3.64 9.88
C ILE A 167 0.92 2.45 10.12
N GLU A 168 0.53 1.58 11.03
CA GLU A 168 1.28 0.36 11.34
C GLU A 168 1.01 -0.74 10.32
N SER A 169 -0.25 -0.90 9.92
CA SER A 169 -0.69 -1.90 8.94
C SER A 169 -2.12 -1.66 8.48
N GLY A 170 -2.54 -2.36 7.42
CA GLY A 170 -3.91 -2.30 6.92
C GLY A 170 -3.99 -2.33 5.40
N THR A 171 -5.20 -2.18 4.86
CA THR A 171 -5.49 -2.08 3.43
C THR A 171 -6.22 -0.79 3.14
N PHE A 172 -5.68 0.01 2.23
CA PHE A 172 -6.20 1.33 1.87
C PHE A 172 -6.63 1.32 0.40
N ASN A 173 -7.92 1.48 0.16
CA ASN A 173 -8.51 1.44 -1.19
C ASN A 173 -8.89 2.83 -1.70
N ALA A 174 -8.40 3.88 -1.07
CA ALA A 174 -8.50 5.27 -1.50
C ALA A 174 -7.24 6.01 -1.04
N ASP A 175 -7.01 7.21 -1.56
CA ASP A 175 -5.76 7.94 -1.35
C ASP A 175 -5.45 8.20 0.13
N VAL A 176 -4.16 8.15 0.47
CA VAL A 176 -3.63 8.52 1.79
C VAL A 176 -2.74 9.75 1.60
N ASN A 177 -3.19 10.88 2.11
CA ASN A 177 -2.57 12.17 1.86
C ASN A 177 -2.17 12.87 3.16
N ALA A 178 -0.89 13.27 3.25
CA ALA A 178 -0.43 14.25 4.20
C ALA A 178 -0.55 15.65 3.56
N TRP A 179 -1.12 16.62 4.29
CA TRP A 179 -1.41 17.96 3.80
C TRP A 179 -0.72 19.03 4.63
N ALA A 180 -0.28 20.08 3.98
CA ALA A 180 0.09 21.33 4.65
C ALA A 180 -0.51 22.52 3.91
N TYR A 181 -0.88 23.56 4.66
CA TYR A 181 -1.38 24.80 4.10
C TYR A 181 -0.83 26.02 4.85
N TYR A 182 -1.03 27.21 4.27
CA TYR A 182 -0.50 28.45 4.83
C TYR A 182 -1.06 28.76 6.23
N GLY A 183 -0.15 28.98 7.18
CA GLY A 183 -0.49 29.37 8.54
C GLY A 183 -1.03 28.26 9.44
N GLY A 184 -1.13 27.02 8.90
CA GLY A 184 -1.58 25.86 9.65
C GLY A 184 -0.46 24.90 10.05
N HIS A 185 -0.86 23.75 10.55
CA HIS A 185 0.02 22.63 10.77
C HIS A 185 0.38 21.96 9.45
N ALA A 186 1.50 21.28 9.45
CA ALA A 186 1.85 20.36 8.38
C ALA A 186 1.55 18.93 8.82
N GLY A 187 0.77 18.22 8.03
CA GLY A 187 0.54 16.79 8.23
C GLY A 187 1.83 16.01 8.15
N SER A 188 2.08 15.19 9.16
CA SER A 188 3.20 14.24 9.21
C SER A 188 2.65 12.83 9.26
N THR A 189 2.96 12.01 8.26
CA THR A 189 2.51 10.62 8.17
C THR A 189 3.71 9.68 8.21
N THR A 190 3.69 8.71 9.12
CA THR A 190 4.65 7.60 9.16
C THR A 190 3.94 6.32 8.77
N ILE A 191 4.47 5.60 7.77
CA ILE A 191 3.94 4.34 7.27
C ILE A 191 4.94 3.23 7.57
N ASN A 192 4.59 2.33 8.49
CA ASN A 192 5.42 1.19 8.86
C ASN A 192 5.09 -0.07 8.05
N GLY A 193 3.88 -0.15 7.49
CA GLY A 193 3.42 -1.27 6.69
C GLY A 193 2.03 -1.06 6.11
N GLY A 194 1.49 -2.10 5.48
CA GLY A 194 0.16 -2.08 4.87
C GLY A 194 0.17 -2.21 3.35
N THR A 195 -1.02 -2.29 2.76
CA THR A 195 -1.24 -2.35 1.32
C THR A 195 -2.03 -1.13 0.87
N PHE A 196 -1.48 -0.37 -0.07
CA PHE A 196 -2.05 0.86 -0.59
C PHE A 196 -2.44 0.65 -2.05
N ASN A 197 -3.73 0.52 -2.33
CA ASN A 197 -4.27 0.28 -3.68
C ASN A 197 -4.53 1.56 -4.47
N CYS A 198 -4.29 2.72 -3.84
CA CYS A 198 -4.41 4.06 -4.40
C CYS A 198 -3.15 4.86 -4.08
N ASN A 199 -3.16 6.17 -4.35
CA ASN A 199 -1.97 6.98 -4.17
C ASN A 199 -1.66 7.26 -2.70
N VAL A 200 -0.36 7.42 -2.41
CA VAL A 200 0.15 7.96 -1.14
C VAL A 200 0.92 9.23 -1.46
N GLN A 201 0.50 10.35 -0.89
CA GLN A 201 1.00 11.65 -1.30
C GLN A 201 1.30 12.57 -0.11
N SER A 202 2.36 13.36 -0.25
CA SER A 202 2.58 14.56 0.55
C SER A 202 2.23 15.77 -0.31
N LEU A 203 1.25 16.56 0.11
CA LEU A 203 0.66 17.63 -0.68
C LEU A 203 0.76 18.97 0.02
N GLN A 204 1.22 19.96 -0.71
CA GLN A 204 1.24 21.34 -0.32
C GLN A 204 0.03 22.06 -0.91
N LEU A 205 -0.83 22.64 -0.08
CA LEU A 205 -1.97 23.40 -0.55
C LEU A 205 -1.56 24.89 -0.67
N ASN A 206 -1.76 25.45 -1.86
CA ASN A 206 -1.56 26.87 -2.11
C ASN A 206 -2.90 27.61 -2.20
N TYR A 207 -3.15 28.50 -1.26
CA TYR A 207 -4.17 29.52 -1.40
C TYR A 207 -3.54 30.72 -2.12
N VAL A 208 -3.98 30.96 -3.36
CA VAL A 208 -3.41 31.94 -4.30
C VAL A 208 -3.25 33.38 -3.72
N SER A 209 -3.98 33.71 -2.67
CA SER A 209 -3.99 35.06 -2.07
C SER A 209 -3.05 35.27 -0.88
N THR A 210 -2.45 34.22 -0.33
CA THR A 210 -1.75 34.30 0.96
C THR A 210 -0.30 33.83 0.95
N GLY A 211 0.19 33.37 -0.18
CA GLY A 211 1.54 32.81 -0.28
C GLY A 211 1.64 31.37 0.19
N TRP A 212 2.86 30.84 0.19
CA TRP A 212 3.13 29.46 0.55
C TRP A 212 3.31 29.26 2.05
N PRO A 213 2.94 28.09 2.59
CA PRO A 213 3.17 27.78 3.99
C PRO A 213 4.67 27.69 4.31
N THR A 214 5.03 28.04 5.53
CA THR A 214 6.38 27.88 6.05
C THR A 214 6.69 26.45 6.51
N THR A 215 5.68 25.60 6.57
CA THR A 215 5.77 24.20 6.98
C THR A 215 5.40 23.29 5.81
N SER A 216 6.03 22.12 5.72
CA SER A 216 5.85 21.17 4.63
C SER A 216 5.16 19.90 5.12
N ALA A 217 4.19 19.42 4.36
CA ALA A 217 3.65 18.08 4.57
C ALA A 217 4.77 17.05 4.42
N GLN A 218 4.74 16.02 5.24
CA GLN A 218 5.76 14.98 5.24
C GLN A 218 5.16 13.59 5.31
N THR A 219 5.69 12.68 4.48
CA THR A 219 5.41 11.25 4.58
C THR A 219 6.72 10.47 4.67
N ASN A 220 6.85 9.63 5.70
CA ASN A 220 7.97 8.71 5.89
C ASN A 220 7.48 7.28 5.71
N ILE A 221 8.02 6.55 4.75
CA ILE A 221 7.65 5.19 4.41
C ILE A 221 8.77 4.24 4.84
N ASN A 222 8.51 3.42 5.84
CA ASN A 222 9.44 2.42 6.36
C ASN A 222 9.18 1.02 5.79
N GLY A 223 7.98 0.77 5.24
CA GLY A 223 7.58 -0.51 4.66
C GLY A 223 6.19 -0.45 4.06
N GLY A 224 5.74 -1.58 3.50
CA GLY A 224 4.43 -1.71 2.88
C GLY A 224 4.48 -2.03 1.39
N THR A 225 3.29 -2.23 0.80
CA THR A 225 3.11 -2.47 -0.64
C THR A 225 2.26 -1.38 -1.25
N PHE A 226 2.77 -0.72 -2.28
CA PHE A 226 2.16 0.46 -2.89
C PHE A 226 1.83 0.17 -4.36
N ASN A 227 0.54 -0.07 -4.63
CA ASN A 227 0.03 -0.36 -5.96
C ASN A 227 -0.31 0.92 -6.76
N GLY A 228 -0.55 2.04 -6.07
CA GLY A 228 -0.71 3.36 -6.64
C GLY A 228 0.59 4.16 -6.68
N ASN A 229 0.49 5.44 -7.07
CA ASN A 229 1.64 6.34 -7.09
C ASN A 229 2.01 6.80 -5.68
N VAL A 230 3.32 6.92 -5.46
CA VAL A 230 3.90 7.55 -4.27
C VAL A 230 4.59 8.82 -4.75
N ALA A 231 4.13 9.99 -4.30
CA ALA A 231 4.59 11.27 -4.83
C ALA A 231 4.46 12.42 -3.84
N THR A 232 5.27 13.46 -4.08
CA THR A 232 5.05 14.80 -3.52
C THR A 232 4.42 15.70 -4.56
N GLY A 233 3.73 16.75 -4.11
CA GLY A 233 3.18 17.72 -5.03
C GLY A 233 2.54 18.90 -4.31
N TYR A 234 1.93 19.78 -5.11
CA TYR A 234 1.12 20.86 -4.58
C TYR A 234 -0.25 20.88 -5.28
N GLN A 235 -1.19 21.52 -4.63
CA GLN A 235 -2.52 21.71 -5.15
C GLN A 235 -2.91 23.20 -5.10
N VAL A 236 -3.54 23.66 -6.16
CA VAL A 236 -4.11 25.00 -6.24
C VAL A 236 -5.63 24.90 -6.03
N GLY A 237 -6.17 25.60 -5.02
CA GLY A 237 -7.60 25.60 -4.69
C GLY A 237 -8.02 24.48 -3.74
N ASP A 238 -9.32 24.34 -3.52
CA ASP A 238 -9.91 23.50 -2.46
C ASP A 238 -10.15 22.03 -2.87
N GLN A 239 -9.82 21.65 -4.11
CA GLN A 239 -10.13 20.32 -4.63
C GLN A 239 -8.91 19.41 -4.61
N PRO A 240 -9.00 18.21 -4.01
CA PRO A 240 -7.98 17.20 -4.15
C PRO A 240 -7.83 16.81 -5.63
N SER A 241 -6.65 17.02 -6.17
CA SER A 241 -6.27 16.57 -7.50
C SER A 241 -5.09 15.61 -7.38
N ASP A 242 -4.70 15.01 -8.48
CA ASP A 242 -3.42 14.31 -8.51
C ASP A 242 -2.29 15.29 -8.17
N ALA A 243 -1.25 14.77 -7.51
CA ALA A 243 -0.09 15.57 -7.21
C ALA A 243 0.50 16.16 -8.48
N VAL A 244 0.76 17.45 -8.47
CA VAL A 244 1.45 18.15 -9.56
C VAL A 244 2.79 18.67 -9.03
N PRO A 245 3.84 18.78 -9.86
CA PRO A 245 5.11 19.33 -9.42
C PRO A 245 4.95 20.72 -8.84
N ALA A 246 5.74 21.06 -7.82
CA ALA A 246 5.78 22.42 -7.30
C ALA A 246 6.25 23.39 -8.39
N PRO A 247 5.72 24.63 -8.47
CA PRO A 247 6.21 25.62 -9.39
C PRO A 247 7.67 25.96 -9.09
N GLU A 248 8.42 26.37 -10.13
CA GLU A 248 9.77 26.88 -9.93
C GLU A 248 9.73 28.14 -9.04
N GLY A 249 10.58 28.13 -7.99
CA GLY A 249 10.71 29.27 -7.04
C GLY A 249 10.55 28.87 -5.59
N ASP A 250 10.53 29.82 -4.70
CA ASP A 250 10.63 29.73 -3.24
C ASP A 250 9.48 28.99 -2.54
N VAL A 251 9.12 27.84 -3.01
CA VAL A 251 8.05 27.05 -2.43
C VAL A 251 8.64 26.03 -1.48
N THR A 252 8.18 26.04 -0.24
CA THR A 252 8.43 24.93 0.67
C THR A 252 7.71 23.69 0.11
N SER A 253 8.44 22.84 -0.55
CA SER A 253 7.88 21.63 -1.14
C SER A 253 7.46 20.62 -0.08
N ALA A 254 6.42 19.87 -0.35
CA ALA A 254 6.10 18.68 0.43
C ALA A 254 7.27 17.71 0.44
N ASN A 255 7.48 17.01 1.54
CA ASN A 255 8.59 16.09 1.73
C ASN A 255 8.12 14.63 1.74
N MET A 256 8.99 13.77 1.23
CA MET A 256 8.80 12.33 1.30
C MET A 256 10.14 11.65 1.55
N GLY A 257 10.14 10.66 2.44
CA GLY A 257 11.27 9.77 2.69
C GLY A 257 10.85 8.32 2.55
N VAL A 258 11.62 7.52 1.82
CA VAL A 258 11.34 6.10 1.61
C VAL A 258 12.54 5.28 2.07
N ALA A 259 12.35 4.50 3.13
CA ALA A 259 13.38 3.63 3.70
C ALA A 259 13.14 2.14 3.44
N GLY A 260 11.92 1.75 3.04
CA GLY A 260 11.57 0.36 2.75
C GLY A 260 10.23 0.23 2.04
N GLY A 261 9.97 -0.96 1.49
CA GLY A 261 8.71 -1.30 0.85
C GLY A 261 8.82 -1.75 -0.61
N THR A 262 7.64 -2.07 -1.18
CA THR A 262 7.48 -2.50 -2.58
C THR A 262 6.54 -1.53 -3.30
N PHE A 263 6.92 -1.06 -4.48
CA PHE A 263 6.25 0.03 -5.18
C PHE A 263 6.05 -0.30 -6.66
N ASN A 264 4.90 0.09 -7.21
CA ASN A 264 4.62 0.04 -8.64
C ASN A 264 5.00 1.37 -9.37
N SER A 265 5.51 2.35 -8.65
CA SER A 265 6.03 3.61 -9.18
C SER A 265 7.49 3.80 -8.78
N ASP A 266 8.23 4.59 -9.57
CA ASP A 266 9.63 4.91 -9.25
C ASP A 266 9.69 5.86 -8.04
N VAL A 267 10.32 5.41 -6.98
CA VAL A 267 10.52 6.16 -5.73
C VAL A 267 11.99 6.46 -5.45
N THR A 268 12.85 6.31 -6.45
CA THR A 268 14.31 6.45 -6.32
C THR A 268 14.70 7.83 -5.78
N GLU A 269 13.99 8.88 -6.14
CA GLU A 269 14.25 10.26 -5.67
C GLU A 269 14.01 10.42 -4.16
N TYR A 270 13.08 9.65 -3.57
CA TYR A 270 12.70 9.73 -2.15
C TYR A 270 13.53 8.83 -1.25
N ALA A 271 14.34 7.93 -1.82
CA ALA A 271 14.99 6.86 -1.07
C ALA A 271 16.28 7.28 -0.32
N GLY A 272 16.71 8.55 -0.40
CA GLY A 272 17.97 8.98 0.23
C GLY A 272 19.15 8.09 -0.18
N ASP A 273 19.93 7.58 0.77
CA ASP A 273 21.04 6.65 0.54
C ASP A 273 20.63 5.17 0.63
N THR A 274 19.34 4.88 0.55
CA THR A 274 18.81 3.53 0.69
C THR A 274 18.91 2.76 -0.63
N LEU A 275 19.16 1.45 -0.55
CA LEU A 275 19.17 0.57 -1.73
C LEU A 275 17.80 0.57 -2.42
N VAL A 276 17.80 0.87 -3.72
CA VAL A 276 16.62 0.78 -4.60
C VAL A 276 16.93 -0.15 -5.76
N VAL A 277 16.05 -1.11 -5.95
CA VAL A 277 16.16 -2.12 -7.00
C VAL A 277 14.85 -2.20 -7.77
N GLU A 278 14.94 -2.25 -9.08
CA GLU A 278 13.80 -2.46 -9.98
C GLU A 278 13.86 -3.84 -10.62
N ASN A 279 12.70 -4.50 -10.71
CA ASN A 279 12.50 -5.72 -11.47
C ASN A 279 11.12 -5.70 -12.12
N ASN A 280 11.06 -5.71 -13.45
CA ASN A 280 9.81 -5.73 -14.24
C ASN A 280 8.80 -4.62 -13.85
N GLY A 281 9.27 -3.41 -13.61
CA GLY A 281 8.45 -2.25 -13.25
C GLY A 281 8.06 -2.19 -11.76
N THR A 282 8.50 -3.14 -10.94
CA THR A 282 8.32 -3.11 -9.50
C THR A 282 9.62 -2.64 -8.84
N TYR A 283 9.49 -1.65 -7.95
CA TYR A 283 10.60 -1.09 -7.19
C TYR A 283 10.58 -1.63 -5.76
N TYR A 284 11.72 -2.05 -5.30
CA TYR A 284 11.97 -2.56 -3.94
C TYR A 284 12.96 -1.64 -3.25
N VAL A 285 12.73 -1.31 -1.99
CA VAL A 285 13.56 -0.35 -1.25
C VAL A 285 14.06 -0.95 0.06
N GLY A 286 15.31 -0.68 0.41
CA GLY A 286 15.91 -1.04 1.69
C GLY A 286 16.05 -2.53 1.92
N GLY A 287 15.56 -3.03 3.04
CA GLY A 287 15.54 -4.45 3.38
C GLY A 287 14.76 -5.27 2.35
N THR A 288 13.62 -4.76 1.90
CA THR A 288 12.79 -5.40 0.87
C THR A 288 13.53 -5.56 -0.46
N ALA A 289 14.38 -4.58 -0.85
CA ALA A 289 15.20 -4.67 -2.04
C ALA A 289 16.24 -5.80 -1.92
N ARG A 290 16.87 -5.90 -0.75
CA ARG A 290 17.84 -6.96 -0.46
C ARG A 290 17.19 -8.33 -0.49
N ASP A 291 16.05 -8.47 0.18
CA ASP A 291 15.29 -9.72 0.23
C ASP A 291 14.82 -10.16 -1.18
N ALA A 292 14.37 -9.21 -2.02
CA ALA A 292 13.95 -9.49 -3.38
C ALA A 292 15.07 -10.08 -4.24
N ILE A 293 16.29 -9.55 -4.13
CA ILE A 293 17.44 -10.05 -4.86
C ILE A 293 17.94 -11.39 -4.28
N GLU A 294 18.15 -11.46 -2.97
CA GLU A 294 18.76 -12.62 -2.31
C GLU A 294 17.89 -13.87 -2.38
N ASN A 295 16.57 -13.69 -2.44
CA ASN A 295 15.62 -14.80 -2.59
C ASN A 295 15.34 -15.17 -4.06
N ALA A 296 15.68 -14.33 -5.03
CA ALA A 296 15.48 -14.61 -6.44
C ALA A 296 16.25 -15.84 -6.89
N THR A 297 15.65 -16.65 -7.77
CA THR A 297 16.28 -17.80 -8.42
C THR A 297 16.57 -17.58 -9.90
N SER A 298 16.05 -16.48 -10.46
CA SER A 298 16.25 -16.04 -11.85
C SER A 298 15.76 -14.59 -11.99
N GLY A 299 16.04 -13.98 -13.12
CA GLY A 299 15.55 -12.65 -13.46
C GLY A 299 16.66 -11.59 -13.50
N THR A 300 16.29 -10.40 -13.96
CA THR A 300 17.18 -9.25 -14.04
C THR A 300 16.73 -8.18 -13.08
N PHE A 301 17.60 -7.79 -12.18
CA PHE A 301 17.36 -6.72 -11.21
C PHE A 301 18.27 -5.54 -11.54
N THR A 302 17.66 -4.37 -11.68
CA THR A 302 18.38 -3.12 -11.92
C THR A 302 18.54 -2.36 -10.61
N VAL A 303 19.76 -2.20 -10.15
CA VAL A 303 20.09 -1.34 -8.99
C VAL A 303 20.02 0.11 -9.44
N LYS A 304 19.00 0.83 -8.98
CA LYS A 304 18.74 2.25 -9.32
C LYS A 304 19.48 3.20 -8.37
N LYS A 305 19.62 2.79 -7.11
CA LYS A 305 20.31 3.55 -6.05
C LYS A 305 20.98 2.62 -5.06
N ALA A 306 22.14 2.99 -4.61
CA ALA A 306 22.87 2.27 -3.57
C ALA A 306 23.79 3.24 -2.81
N LYS A 307 24.16 2.90 -1.59
CA LYS A 307 25.20 3.61 -0.83
C LYS A 307 26.57 2.95 -1.06
N ASN A 308 27.63 3.69 -0.78
CA ASN A 308 29.00 3.16 -0.80
C ASN A 308 29.09 1.85 0.00
N ASP A 309 29.92 0.93 -0.49
CA ASP A 309 30.14 -0.41 0.09
C ASP A 309 28.92 -1.34 0.06
N THR A 310 27.91 -1.06 -0.80
CA THR A 310 26.81 -2.01 -1.00
C THR A 310 27.33 -3.33 -1.54
N SER A 311 27.08 -4.40 -0.77
CA SER A 311 27.38 -5.78 -1.14
C SER A 311 26.11 -6.60 -1.14
N LEU A 312 25.91 -7.41 -2.18
CA LEU A 312 24.75 -8.24 -2.43
C LEU A 312 25.16 -9.70 -2.57
N THR A 313 24.43 -10.59 -1.91
CA THR A 313 24.53 -12.03 -2.10
C THR A 313 23.44 -12.49 -3.04
N VAL A 314 23.82 -13.06 -4.18
CA VAL A 314 22.91 -13.33 -5.30
C VAL A 314 23.04 -14.78 -5.74
N LYS A 315 21.91 -15.48 -5.94
CA LYS A 315 21.91 -16.86 -6.40
C LYS A 315 22.29 -16.95 -7.88
N SER A 316 22.73 -18.13 -8.28
CA SER A 316 23.05 -18.41 -9.70
C SER A 316 21.84 -18.22 -10.61
N GLY A 317 22.05 -17.72 -11.82
CA GLY A 317 21.00 -17.44 -12.80
C GLY A 317 20.33 -16.07 -12.66
N VAL A 318 20.66 -15.30 -11.61
CA VAL A 318 20.18 -13.92 -11.45
C VAL A 318 21.18 -12.97 -12.09
N THR A 319 20.67 -11.97 -12.79
CA THR A 319 21.44 -10.88 -13.40
C THR A 319 21.25 -9.59 -12.61
N ILE A 320 22.33 -8.94 -12.24
CA ILE A 320 22.31 -7.61 -11.64
C ILE A 320 22.84 -6.60 -12.66
N VAL A 321 22.06 -5.56 -12.93
CA VAL A 321 22.45 -4.39 -13.72
C VAL A 321 22.66 -3.23 -12.76
N ASN A 322 23.83 -2.65 -12.74
CA ASN A 322 24.10 -1.51 -11.86
C ASN A 322 23.92 -0.18 -12.60
N ASN A 323 22.83 0.51 -12.33
CA ASN A 323 22.54 1.86 -12.81
C ASN A 323 22.60 2.91 -11.68
N SER A 324 23.19 2.54 -10.54
CA SER A 324 23.46 3.51 -9.46
C SER A 324 24.76 4.28 -9.74
N ASP A 325 24.94 5.42 -9.07
CA ASP A 325 26.12 6.29 -9.26
C ASP A 325 27.43 5.72 -8.72
N ILE A 326 27.42 4.52 -8.14
CA ILE A 326 28.56 3.92 -7.47
C ILE A 326 28.87 2.50 -7.99
N THR A 327 30.04 2.00 -7.67
CA THR A 327 30.38 0.58 -7.85
C THR A 327 29.79 -0.24 -6.70
N ILE A 328 29.02 -1.27 -7.01
CA ILE A 328 28.49 -2.23 -6.04
C ILE A 328 29.30 -3.54 -6.08
N THR A 329 29.17 -4.35 -5.03
CA THR A 329 29.77 -5.69 -4.99
C THR A 329 28.68 -6.74 -5.05
N VAL A 330 28.80 -7.72 -5.94
CA VAL A 330 27.88 -8.85 -6.10
C VAL A 330 28.68 -10.14 -6.01
N ASN A 331 28.47 -10.94 -4.96
CA ASN A 331 29.23 -12.17 -4.69
C ASN A 331 30.76 -11.95 -4.87
N ASP A 332 31.31 -10.96 -4.15
CA ASP A 332 32.69 -10.52 -4.19
C ASP A 332 33.21 -9.92 -5.51
N LYS A 333 32.36 -9.90 -6.56
CA LYS A 333 32.68 -9.25 -7.83
C LYS A 333 32.22 -7.79 -7.83
N LYS A 334 33.10 -6.87 -8.17
CA LYS A 334 32.77 -5.45 -8.38
C LYS A 334 32.00 -5.27 -9.69
N VAL A 335 30.90 -4.54 -9.63
CA VAL A 335 30.05 -4.18 -10.77
C VAL A 335 29.94 -2.65 -10.82
N PRO A 336 30.73 -1.98 -11.70
CA PRO A 336 30.65 -0.54 -11.88
C PRO A 336 29.28 -0.06 -12.37
N ASN A 337 29.06 1.26 -12.28
CA ASN A 337 27.89 1.89 -12.91
C ASN A 337 27.84 1.59 -14.43
N GLY A 338 26.67 1.29 -14.94
CA GLY A 338 26.43 0.95 -16.34
C GLY A 338 26.76 -0.50 -16.72
N GLU A 339 27.34 -1.28 -15.81
CA GLU A 339 27.69 -2.68 -16.05
C GLU A 339 26.65 -3.66 -15.51
N SER A 340 26.73 -4.89 -16.01
CA SER A 340 25.90 -6.00 -15.53
C SER A 340 26.73 -7.22 -15.16
N TYR A 341 26.22 -8.01 -14.23
CA TYR A 341 26.80 -9.28 -13.85
C TYR A 341 25.73 -10.34 -13.67
N THR A 342 25.82 -11.41 -14.48
CA THR A 342 25.00 -12.61 -14.28
C THR A 342 25.78 -13.60 -13.45
N VAL A 343 25.20 -14.04 -12.33
CA VAL A 343 25.83 -15.02 -11.45
C VAL A 343 25.80 -16.39 -12.14
N PRO A 344 26.97 -17.00 -12.42
CA PRO A 344 27.04 -18.27 -13.14
C PRO A 344 26.28 -19.38 -12.42
N GLY A 345 25.62 -20.24 -13.20
CA GLY A 345 25.07 -21.49 -12.69
C GLY A 345 26.20 -22.45 -12.31
N THR A 346 26.02 -23.23 -11.26
CA THR A 346 26.92 -24.35 -11.01
C THR A 346 26.68 -25.39 -12.09
N ILE A 347 27.60 -25.54 -13.04
CA ILE A 347 27.57 -26.64 -14.00
C ILE A 347 28.05 -27.89 -13.24
N THR A 348 27.12 -28.72 -12.79
CA THR A 348 27.46 -30.07 -12.33
C THR A 348 27.75 -30.88 -13.58
N ILE A 349 29.00 -31.04 -13.94
CA ILE A 349 29.41 -31.99 -14.96
C ILE A 349 29.23 -33.38 -14.33
N ILE A 350 28.12 -34.06 -14.65
CA ILE A 350 28.01 -35.47 -14.36
C ILE A 350 28.90 -36.18 -15.36
N VAL A 351 30.11 -36.49 -14.96
CA VAL A 351 30.98 -37.41 -15.69
C VAL A 351 30.31 -38.81 -15.53
N PRO A 352 29.85 -39.45 -16.58
CA PRO A 352 29.40 -40.82 -16.47
C PRO A 352 30.58 -41.66 -15.93
N SER A 353 30.39 -42.34 -14.81
CA SER A 353 31.35 -43.29 -14.34
C SER A 353 31.33 -44.49 -15.28
N ASP A 354 32.21 -44.51 -16.27
CA ASP A 354 32.57 -45.75 -16.94
C ASP A 354 33.13 -46.72 -15.92
N GLY A 355 32.41 -47.80 -15.67
CA GLY A 355 32.90 -48.92 -14.84
C GLY A 355 34.09 -49.58 -15.50
N GLY A 356 35.26 -49.06 -15.24
CA GLY A 356 36.51 -49.63 -15.72
C GLY A 356 37.67 -49.28 -14.77
N ASN A 357 38.03 -50.23 -13.97
CA ASN A 357 39.16 -50.19 -13.05
C ASN A 357 40.49 -50.14 -13.83
N THR A 358 41.15 -48.96 -13.88
CA THR A 358 42.58 -48.90 -14.16
C THR A 358 43.25 -47.77 -13.40
N THR A 359 44.02 -48.12 -12.43
CA THR A 359 45.06 -47.31 -11.79
C THR A 359 46.05 -46.80 -12.85
N THR A 360 46.11 -45.47 -13.02
CA THR A 360 47.30 -44.81 -13.61
C THR A 360 47.62 -43.52 -12.90
N THR A 361 48.86 -43.46 -12.47
CA THR A 361 49.63 -42.37 -11.90
C THR A 361 49.59 -41.10 -12.74
N PRO A 362 49.59 -39.87 -12.16
CA PRO A 362 49.62 -38.66 -12.97
C PRO A 362 51.00 -38.41 -13.58
N SER A 363 51.03 -38.38 -14.91
CA SER A 363 52.18 -37.89 -15.66
C SER A 363 52.02 -36.38 -15.92
N THR A 364 52.94 -35.59 -15.41
CA THR A 364 53.13 -34.20 -15.81
C THR A 364 53.74 -34.18 -17.22
N ASP A 365 52.98 -33.78 -18.22
CA ASP A 365 53.60 -33.34 -19.47
C ASP A 365 52.91 -32.12 -20.05
N ASN A 366 53.68 -31.04 -20.16
CA ASN A 366 53.35 -29.77 -20.75
C ASN A 366 53.55 -29.86 -22.26
N THR A 367 52.55 -30.15 -23.05
CA THR A 367 52.63 -29.94 -24.49
C THR A 367 51.41 -29.14 -25.01
N LYS A 368 51.77 -28.04 -25.68
CA LYS A 368 50.91 -27.08 -26.34
C LYS A 368 49.90 -27.78 -27.27
N ASN A 369 48.65 -27.47 -27.09
CA ASN A 369 47.59 -27.83 -28.00
C ASN A 369 47.62 -26.90 -29.24
N PRO A 370 47.65 -27.42 -30.49
CA PRO A 370 47.50 -26.59 -31.69
C PRO A 370 46.01 -26.30 -31.89
N GLY A 371 45.70 -25.03 -32.14
CA GLY A 371 44.35 -24.58 -32.37
C GLY A 371 43.71 -25.20 -33.62
N THR A 372 42.56 -25.84 -33.41
CA THR A 372 41.52 -25.97 -34.43
C THR A 372 40.19 -25.75 -33.74
N GLY A 373 39.71 -24.50 -33.80
CA GLY A 373 38.32 -24.20 -33.43
C GLY A 373 37.36 -24.82 -34.38
N ALA A 374 36.49 -25.67 -33.89
CA ALA A 374 35.24 -26.07 -34.57
C ALA A 374 34.18 -26.79 -33.72
N ASN A 375 34.43 -27.12 -32.41
CA ASN A 375 33.51 -28.02 -31.70
C ASN A 375 32.74 -27.41 -30.53
N ASP A 376 32.94 -26.11 -30.17
CA ASP A 376 32.28 -25.56 -28.98
C ASP A 376 30.92 -24.88 -29.23
N PHE A 377 30.45 -24.82 -30.47
CA PHE A 377 29.18 -24.16 -30.82
C PHE A 377 27.96 -25.08 -30.93
N VAL A 378 28.12 -26.39 -30.98
CA VAL A 378 26.99 -27.31 -31.20
C VAL A 378 26.12 -27.43 -29.95
N GLY A 379 26.69 -27.38 -28.76
CA GLY A 379 25.96 -27.49 -27.50
C GLY A 379 25.06 -26.28 -27.17
N VAL A 380 25.51 -25.07 -27.51
CA VAL A 380 24.77 -23.82 -27.24
C VAL A 380 23.61 -23.63 -28.23
N ALA A 381 23.78 -24.06 -29.49
CA ALA A 381 22.71 -23.99 -30.48
C ALA A 381 21.53 -24.97 -30.18
N ALA A 382 21.82 -26.13 -29.59
CA ALA A 382 20.78 -27.07 -29.16
C ALA A 382 19.96 -26.56 -27.96
N ALA A 383 20.59 -25.85 -27.01
CA ALA A 383 19.90 -25.28 -25.86
C ALA A 383 18.98 -24.12 -26.26
N MET A 384 19.39 -23.27 -27.23
CA MET A 384 18.53 -22.19 -27.73
C MET A 384 17.36 -22.67 -28.58
N ALA A 385 17.49 -23.78 -29.29
CA ALA A 385 16.41 -24.37 -30.07
C ALA A 385 15.28 -24.97 -29.19
N VAL A 386 15.59 -25.47 -28.00
CA VAL A 386 14.59 -26.03 -27.06
C VAL A 386 13.79 -24.88 -26.39
N VAL A 387 14.42 -23.75 -26.09
CA VAL A 387 13.72 -22.59 -25.50
C VAL A 387 12.78 -21.93 -26.51
N SER A 388 13.14 -21.89 -27.78
CA SER A 388 12.27 -21.32 -28.85
C SER A 388 11.06 -22.22 -29.18
N LEU A 389 11.15 -23.54 -29.04
CA LEU A 389 10.03 -24.46 -29.25
C LEU A 389 9.00 -24.44 -28.11
N LEU A 390 9.43 -24.18 -26.87
CA LEU A 390 8.51 -24.06 -25.72
C LEU A 390 7.74 -22.73 -25.73
N GLY A 391 8.34 -21.64 -26.26
CA GLY A 391 7.66 -20.37 -26.45
C GLY A 391 6.57 -20.38 -27.53
N ALA A 392 6.76 -21.16 -28.61
CA ALA A 392 5.79 -21.27 -29.70
C ALA A 392 4.56 -22.10 -29.34
N ALA A 393 4.69 -23.10 -28.45
CA ALA A 393 3.58 -23.96 -28.03
C ALA A 393 2.57 -23.24 -27.10
N ALA A 394 2.98 -22.16 -26.42
CA ALA A 394 2.11 -21.37 -25.54
C ALA A 394 1.20 -20.39 -26.30
N VAL A 395 1.57 -20.01 -27.53
CA VAL A 395 0.79 -19.04 -28.35
C VAL A 395 -0.34 -19.70 -29.14
N ILE A 396 -0.28 -21.01 -29.42
CA ILE A 396 -1.27 -21.71 -30.25
C ILE A 396 -2.52 -22.17 -29.46
N ARG A 397 -2.53 -22.03 -28.12
CA ARG A 397 -3.67 -22.46 -27.27
C ARG A 397 -4.65 -21.34 -26.90
N LYS A 398 -4.56 -20.17 -27.53
CA LYS A 398 -5.54 -19.08 -27.39
C LYS A 398 -6.05 -18.62 -28.76
N LYS A 399 -6.79 -19.45 -29.42
CA LYS A 399 -7.78 -19.08 -30.45
C LYS A 399 -8.97 -20.01 -30.31
#